data_d2125880f6940343bbf7f203829832e5
#
_entry.id   d2125880f6940343bbf7f203829832e5
#
_cell.length_a   1.000
_cell.length_b   1.000
_cell.length_c   1.000
_cell.angle_alpha   90.00
_cell.angle_beta   90.00
_cell.angle_gamma   90.00
#
_symmetry.space_group_name_H-M   'P 1'
#
loop_
_entity.id
_entity.type
_entity.pdbx_description
1 polymer ?
#
loop_
_entity_poly.entity_id
_entity_poly.type
_entity_poly.pdbx_seq_one_letter_code
_entity_poly.pdbx_strand_id
1 'polypeptide(L)'
;MNKIVKICMIAAVVLSFTGCYNDFDDPAPAKVWTKEDFSNEKIISIKDFKQLFYDVYGSGETSLAKTLEITEDYVIHGKVISSDQAGNVYKSVYIYDEESESAIELKLMVSNYVFYHPGQEIFVKTKGLAIGSYRYMLSVGGMPTATDIAKGYANRNLETQLLVNAHIFPGALGELTAADTLVVNAEDYKTKLTDAALGRLVRFEGLEYKAGTFDGDTYPQFLEVTYPGGQTEAVYTNKFYESEGLTPTYAYSYNNQRYYGSSWFSFGGTSTSSGNYIVRVSGYANFALQPLPKIEKTQEGNPIFPKGDITAIYTKYSAKKGNYIKYQLLVNSMNDIKF
;
A
#
# COMPACT_ATOMS: atom_id res chain seq x y z
N MET A 1 -19.44 1.11 -68.90
CA MET A 1 -19.26 0.05 -67.92
C MET A 1 -20.61 -0.59 -67.65
N ASN A 2 -20.78 -1.84 -67.97
CA ASN A 2 -22.09 -2.54 -67.97
C ASN A 2 -22.66 -2.59 -66.54
N LYS A 3 -23.99 -2.39 -66.39
CA LYS A 3 -24.67 -2.43 -65.10
C LYS A 3 -24.38 -3.74 -64.32
N ILE A 4 -24.20 -4.84 -65.02
CA ILE A 4 -23.83 -6.16 -64.45
C ILE A 4 -22.43 -6.13 -63.79
N VAL A 5 -21.43 -5.47 -64.41
CA VAL A 5 -20.09 -5.36 -63.89
C VAL A 5 -20.05 -4.53 -62.59
N LYS A 6 -20.89 -3.48 -62.51
CA LYS A 6 -21.02 -2.69 -61.26
C LYS A 6 -21.64 -3.49 -60.11
N ILE A 7 -22.69 -4.30 -60.46
CA ILE A 7 -23.34 -5.15 -59.44
C ILE A 7 -22.38 -6.25 -58.95
N CYS A 8 -21.62 -6.88 -59.84
CA CYS A 8 -20.64 -7.88 -59.46
C CYS A 8 -19.48 -7.28 -58.61
N MET A 9 -19.02 -6.04 -58.88
CA MET A 9 -18.02 -5.37 -58.05
C MET A 9 -18.56 -5.03 -56.66
N ILE A 10 -19.81 -4.58 -56.55
CA ILE A 10 -20.44 -4.27 -55.27
C ILE A 10 -20.62 -5.58 -54.46
N ALA A 11 -21.07 -6.66 -55.09
CA ALA A 11 -21.21 -7.95 -54.44
C ALA A 11 -19.85 -8.53 -53.97
N ALA A 12 -18.77 -8.38 -54.75
CA ALA A 12 -17.42 -8.80 -54.36
C ALA A 12 -16.88 -8.01 -53.15
N VAL A 13 -17.15 -6.70 -53.09
CA VAL A 13 -16.76 -5.86 -51.95
C VAL A 13 -17.55 -6.22 -50.70
N VAL A 14 -18.83 -6.51 -50.78
CA VAL A 14 -19.65 -6.93 -49.62
C VAL A 14 -19.22 -8.29 -49.11
N LEU A 15 -18.86 -9.23 -49.99
CA LEU A 15 -18.37 -10.57 -49.60
C LEU A 15 -16.95 -10.54 -48.96
N SER A 16 -16.15 -9.51 -49.25
CA SER A 16 -14.82 -9.38 -48.62
C SER A 16 -14.87 -8.86 -47.16
N PHE A 17 -15.99 -8.31 -46.69
CA PHE A 17 -16.15 -7.87 -45.31
C PHE A 17 -16.80 -8.91 -44.39
N THR A 18 -17.29 -10.04 -44.90
CA THR A 18 -17.91 -11.08 -44.08
C THR A 18 -16.97 -12.17 -43.61
N GLY A 19 -15.69 -12.13 -44.00
CA GLY A 19 -14.73 -13.23 -43.77
C GLY A 19 -13.85 -13.14 -42.53
N CYS A 20 -13.89 -12.06 -41.74
CA CYS A 20 -12.92 -11.88 -40.67
C CYS A 20 -13.50 -11.63 -39.28
N TYR A 21 -14.80 -11.82 -39.07
CA TYR A 21 -15.40 -11.38 -37.79
C TYR A 21 -15.79 -12.48 -36.80
N ASN A 22 -15.66 -13.75 -37.16
CA ASN A 22 -16.18 -14.85 -36.32
C ASN A 22 -15.20 -16.01 -36.05
N ASP A 23 -13.90 -15.83 -36.31
CA ASP A 23 -12.89 -16.89 -36.10
C ASP A 23 -11.86 -16.54 -35.03
N PHE A 24 -12.25 -15.73 -34.03
CA PHE A 24 -11.45 -15.63 -32.83
C PHE A 24 -11.98 -16.68 -31.86
N ASP A 25 -11.21 -17.73 -31.66
CA ASP A 25 -11.41 -18.62 -30.52
C ASP A 25 -11.45 -17.75 -29.25
N ASP A 26 -12.42 -18.01 -28.39
CA ASP A 26 -12.44 -17.36 -27.07
C ASP A 26 -11.10 -17.60 -26.41
N PRO A 27 -10.44 -16.56 -25.86
CA PRO A 27 -9.19 -16.75 -25.18
C PRO A 27 -9.34 -17.78 -24.07
N ALA A 28 -8.41 -18.73 -23.98
CA ALA A 28 -8.43 -19.71 -22.92
C ALA A 28 -8.52 -18.98 -21.55
N PRO A 29 -9.36 -19.46 -20.63
CA PRO A 29 -9.47 -18.84 -19.31
C PRO A 29 -8.10 -18.78 -18.65
N ALA A 30 -7.82 -17.65 -17.98
CA ALA A 30 -6.57 -17.48 -17.25
C ALA A 30 -6.41 -18.60 -16.22
N LYS A 31 -5.21 -19.15 -16.13
CA LYS A 31 -4.91 -20.21 -15.15
C LYS A 31 -5.07 -19.63 -13.74
N VAL A 32 -5.84 -20.31 -12.92
CA VAL A 32 -5.92 -20.10 -11.46
C VAL A 32 -4.90 -21.05 -10.83
N TRP A 33 -3.91 -20.48 -10.15
CA TRP A 33 -2.86 -21.25 -9.50
C TRP A 33 -3.30 -21.72 -8.11
N THR A 34 -2.78 -22.88 -7.69
CA THR A 34 -3.08 -23.52 -6.40
C THR A 34 -1.79 -24.00 -5.73
N LYS A 35 -1.84 -24.41 -4.47
CA LYS A 35 -0.68 -24.95 -3.75
C LYS A 35 -0.06 -26.16 -4.46
N GLU A 36 -0.89 -26.99 -5.10
CA GLU A 36 -0.46 -28.20 -5.82
C GLU A 36 0.44 -27.90 -7.02
N ASP A 37 0.27 -26.72 -7.65
CA ASP A 37 1.11 -26.28 -8.76
C ASP A 37 2.57 -26.02 -8.36
N PHE A 38 2.83 -25.88 -7.06
CA PHE A 38 4.14 -25.58 -6.47
C PHE A 38 4.70 -26.78 -5.67
N SER A 39 4.33 -28.00 -6.03
CA SER A 39 4.76 -29.24 -5.35
C SER A 39 6.28 -29.49 -5.40
N ASN A 40 6.99 -28.89 -6.34
CA ASN A 40 8.45 -28.98 -6.46
C ASN A 40 9.20 -27.90 -5.67
N GLU A 41 8.49 -26.89 -5.19
CA GLU A 41 9.04 -25.79 -4.39
C GLU A 41 8.68 -25.97 -2.91
N LYS A 42 9.39 -25.29 -2.04
CA LYS A 42 9.07 -25.30 -0.63
C LYS A 42 8.13 -24.13 -0.30
N ILE A 43 6.86 -24.42 -0.07
CA ILE A 43 5.90 -23.43 0.42
C ILE A 43 6.21 -23.17 1.90
N ILE A 44 6.39 -21.88 2.27
CA ILE A 44 6.60 -21.43 3.64
C ILE A 44 5.66 -20.29 3.98
N SER A 45 5.36 -20.12 5.26
CA SER A 45 4.51 -19.03 5.74
C SER A 45 5.19 -17.66 5.53
N ILE A 46 4.41 -16.60 5.41
CA ILE A 46 4.97 -15.23 5.37
C ILE A 46 5.74 -14.92 6.66
N LYS A 47 5.31 -15.44 7.80
CA LYS A 47 6.02 -15.30 9.08
C LYS A 47 7.41 -15.93 9.04
N ASP A 48 7.51 -17.19 8.59
CA ASP A 48 8.79 -17.89 8.49
C ASP A 48 9.69 -17.25 7.43
N PHE A 49 9.11 -16.78 6.34
CA PHE A 49 9.84 -16.04 5.31
C PHE A 49 10.46 -14.74 5.86
N LYS A 50 9.72 -13.97 6.66
CA LYS A 50 10.26 -12.80 7.36
C LYS A 50 11.32 -13.18 8.39
N GLN A 51 11.19 -14.35 9.02
CA GLN A 51 12.17 -14.85 9.99
C GLN A 51 13.54 -15.07 9.36
N LEU A 52 13.62 -15.49 8.08
CA LEU A 52 14.90 -15.59 7.35
C LEU A 52 15.70 -14.27 7.41
N PHE A 53 15.00 -13.14 7.26
CA PHE A 53 15.64 -11.83 7.35
C PHE A 53 16.10 -11.51 8.79
N TYR A 54 15.26 -11.81 9.77
CA TYR A 54 15.56 -11.52 11.18
C TYR A 54 16.68 -12.40 11.74
N ASP A 55 16.84 -13.62 11.22
CA ASP A 55 17.94 -14.50 11.60
C ASP A 55 19.30 -13.93 11.18
N VAL A 56 19.35 -13.19 10.07
CA VAL A 56 20.58 -12.56 9.57
C VAL A 56 20.83 -11.19 10.19
N TYR A 57 19.79 -10.35 10.32
CA TYR A 57 19.96 -8.93 10.65
C TYR A 57 19.36 -8.54 12.02
N GLY A 58 18.60 -9.42 12.66
CA GLY A 58 17.84 -9.10 13.86
C GLY A 58 16.65 -8.18 13.59
N SER A 59 15.64 -8.24 14.43
CA SER A 59 14.43 -7.44 14.28
C SER A 59 14.65 -5.93 14.47
N GLY A 60 15.65 -5.53 15.27
CA GLY A 60 15.98 -4.13 15.53
C GLY A 60 16.70 -3.40 14.39
N GLU A 61 17.23 -4.15 13.41
CA GLU A 61 18.00 -3.56 12.30
C GLU A 61 17.16 -3.20 11.07
N THR A 62 15.85 -3.41 11.12
CA THR A 62 14.94 -3.07 10.00
C THR A 62 14.80 -1.58 9.73
N SER A 63 15.27 -0.72 10.66
CA SER A 63 15.33 0.74 10.46
C SER A 63 16.31 1.17 9.37
N LEU A 64 17.32 0.35 9.08
CA LEU A 64 18.31 0.59 8.04
C LEU A 64 17.97 -0.23 6.79
N ALA A 65 18.42 0.25 5.63
CA ALA A 65 18.31 -0.50 4.40
C ALA A 65 19.22 -1.73 4.45
N LYS A 66 18.63 -2.92 4.50
CA LYS A 66 19.30 -4.21 4.49
C LYS A 66 18.66 -5.10 3.43
N THR A 67 19.47 -5.87 2.75
CA THR A 67 19.06 -6.76 1.66
C THR A 67 19.44 -8.19 1.99
N LEU A 68 18.47 -9.10 1.94
CA LEU A 68 18.69 -10.54 1.97
C LEU A 68 18.26 -11.12 0.62
N GLU A 69 19.20 -11.64 -0.15
CA GLU A 69 18.90 -12.40 -1.37
C GLU A 69 18.29 -13.76 -1.02
N ILE A 70 17.26 -14.17 -1.74
CA ILE A 70 16.64 -15.49 -1.59
C ILE A 70 17.19 -16.42 -2.67
N THR A 71 17.98 -17.40 -2.25
CA THR A 71 18.62 -18.39 -3.13
C THR A 71 17.84 -19.70 -3.22
N GLU A 72 17.02 -19.99 -2.23
CA GLU A 72 16.23 -21.21 -2.15
C GLU A 72 14.90 -21.09 -2.92
N ASP A 73 14.39 -22.22 -3.38
CA ASP A 73 13.10 -22.30 -4.11
C ASP A 73 11.90 -22.22 -3.15
N TYR A 74 11.80 -21.07 -2.44
CA TYR A 74 10.65 -20.78 -1.59
C TYR A 74 9.49 -20.18 -2.37
N VAL A 75 8.28 -20.59 -1.98
CA VAL A 75 7.02 -19.97 -2.38
C VAL A 75 6.32 -19.47 -1.13
N ILE A 76 5.91 -18.22 -1.12
CA ILE A 76 4.97 -17.67 -0.15
C ILE A 76 3.63 -17.40 -0.82
N HIS A 77 2.55 -17.44 -0.06
CA HIS A 77 1.23 -17.10 -0.58
C HIS A 77 0.41 -16.33 0.44
N GLY A 78 -0.63 -15.66 -0.03
CA GLY A 78 -1.55 -14.94 0.83
C GLY A 78 -2.62 -14.22 0.02
N LYS A 79 -3.62 -13.69 0.72
CA LYS A 79 -4.67 -12.86 0.13
C LYS A 79 -4.16 -11.44 -0.06
N VAL A 80 -4.48 -10.84 -1.19
CA VAL A 80 -4.27 -9.42 -1.46
C VAL A 80 -5.14 -8.59 -0.53
N ILE A 81 -4.53 -7.68 0.24
CA ILE A 81 -5.22 -6.82 1.22
C ILE A 81 -5.10 -5.33 0.90
N SER A 82 -4.49 -5.00 -0.24
CA SER A 82 -4.33 -3.60 -0.67
C SER A 82 -4.79 -3.40 -2.11
N SER A 83 -5.04 -2.14 -2.47
CA SER A 83 -5.35 -1.73 -3.84
C SER A 83 -4.69 -0.39 -4.15
N ASP A 84 -4.06 -0.29 -5.31
CA ASP A 84 -3.51 0.96 -5.82
C ASP A 84 -4.48 1.72 -6.75
N GLN A 85 -5.74 1.26 -6.84
CA GLN A 85 -6.77 1.87 -7.71
C GLN A 85 -7.06 3.33 -7.37
N ALA A 86 -7.08 3.68 -6.09
CA ALA A 86 -7.31 5.04 -5.66
C ALA A 86 -6.07 5.94 -5.72
N GLY A 87 -4.88 5.39 -6.03
CA GLY A 87 -3.64 6.14 -6.19
C GLY A 87 -2.92 6.52 -4.89
N ASN A 88 -3.34 5.94 -3.75
CA ASN A 88 -2.65 6.13 -2.47
C ASN A 88 -1.56 5.08 -2.22
N VAL A 89 -1.86 3.80 -2.45
CA VAL A 89 -0.85 2.75 -2.56
C VAL A 89 -0.15 2.92 -3.91
N TYR A 90 1.17 2.78 -3.95
CA TYR A 90 1.93 3.03 -5.17
C TYR A 90 3.01 1.98 -5.40
N LYS A 91 2.93 1.31 -6.53
CA LYS A 91 3.90 0.25 -6.94
C LYS A 91 4.04 -0.88 -5.92
N SER A 92 3.02 -1.13 -5.14
CA SER A 92 3.03 -2.12 -4.06
C SER A 92 1.73 -2.89 -4.03
N VAL A 93 1.83 -4.15 -3.65
CA VAL A 93 0.71 -5.00 -3.25
C VAL A 93 1.05 -5.59 -1.89
N TYR A 94 0.15 -5.49 -0.92
CA TYR A 94 0.29 -6.15 0.37
C TYR A 94 -0.49 -7.46 0.34
N ILE A 95 0.14 -8.52 0.80
CA ILE A 95 -0.49 -9.82 0.95
C ILE A 95 -0.48 -10.27 2.41
N TYR A 96 -1.52 -10.99 2.81
CA TYR A 96 -1.75 -11.48 4.15
C TYR A 96 -1.93 -13.01 4.14
N ASP A 97 -1.12 -13.68 4.92
CA ASP A 97 -1.21 -15.10 5.21
C ASP A 97 -2.00 -15.28 6.49
N GLU A 98 -3.23 -15.77 6.36
CA GLU A 98 -4.16 -15.96 7.47
C GLU A 98 -3.65 -17.01 8.47
N GLU A 99 -3.01 -18.09 7.99
CA GLU A 99 -2.53 -19.18 8.84
C GLU A 99 -1.42 -18.72 9.79
N SER A 100 -0.52 -17.87 9.32
CA SER A 100 0.60 -17.33 10.14
C SER A 100 0.32 -15.96 10.72
N GLU A 101 -0.86 -15.38 10.44
CA GLU A 101 -1.25 -14.02 10.82
C GLU A 101 -0.23 -12.94 10.46
N SER A 102 0.47 -13.13 9.33
CA SER A 102 1.55 -12.25 8.89
C SER A 102 1.28 -11.66 7.51
N ALA A 103 1.78 -10.45 7.29
CA ALA A 103 1.65 -9.78 5.99
C ALA A 103 2.99 -9.24 5.51
N ILE A 104 3.12 -9.06 4.20
CA ILE A 104 4.32 -8.52 3.57
C ILE A 104 3.97 -7.67 2.35
N GLU A 105 4.80 -6.68 2.07
CA GLU A 105 4.74 -5.85 0.88
C GLU A 105 5.45 -6.54 -0.29
N LEU A 106 4.80 -6.56 -1.45
CA LEU A 106 5.40 -6.91 -2.73
C LEU A 106 5.64 -5.63 -3.54
N LYS A 107 6.86 -5.39 -3.97
CA LYS A 107 7.23 -4.23 -4.79
C LYS A 107 7.05 -4.57 -6.26
N LEU A 108 5.96 -4.08 -6.83
CA LEU A 108 5.55 -4.39 -8.20
C LEU A 108 5.54 -3.14 -9.10
N MET A 109 4.79 -3.20 -10.20
CA MET A 109 4.57 -2.09 -11.13
C MET A 109 3.49 -1.12 -10.60
N VAL A 110 3.06 -0.21 -11.43
CA VAL A 110 1.85 0.61 -11.24
C VAL A 110 0.60 -0.13 -11.74
N SER A 111 -0.57 0.27 -11.25
CA SER A 111 -1.87 -0.26 -11.69
C SER A 111 -2.04 -1.75 -11.42
N ASN A 112 -1.53 -2.20 -10.29
CA ASN A 112 -1.63 -3.61 -9.86
C ASN A 112 -3.08 -4.05 -9.67
N TYR A 113 -4.00 -3.13 -9.33
CA TYR A 113 -5.42 -3.40 -9.15
C TYR A 113 -6.11 -4.03 -10.38
N VAL A 114 -5.52 -3.89 -11.56
CA VAL A 114 -6.02 -4.50 -12.80
C VAL A 114 -5.81 -6.02 -12.79
N PHE A 115 -4.78 -6.49 -12.10
CA PHE A 115 -4.36 -7.89 -12.11
C PHE A 115 -4.58 -8.60 -10.77
N TYR A 116 -4.54 -7.85 -9.67
CA TYR A 116 -4.58 -8.37 -8.30
C TYR A 116 -5.65 -7.64 -7.49
N HIS A 117 -6.73 -8.35 -7.19
CA HIS A 117 -7.88 -7.77 -6.49
C HIS A 117 -7.83 -8.06 -4.99
N PRO A 118 -8.25 -7.13 -4.11
CA PRO A 118 -8.42 -7.44 -2.69
C PRO A 118 -9.25 -8.71 -2.48
N GLY A 119 -8.77 -9.62 -1.64
CA GLY A 119 -9.34 -10.95 -1.41
C GLY A 119 -8.82 -12.04 -2.33
N GLN A 120 -8.19 -11.71 -3.45
CA GLN A 120 -7.58 -12.69 -4.35
C GLN A 120 -6.36 -13.32 -3.70
N GLU A 121 -6.25 -14.64 -3.78
CA GLU A 121 -5.04 -15.38 -3.41
C GLU A 121 -3.95 -15.18 -4.48
N ILE A 122 -2.72 -15.00 -4.05
CA ILE A 122 -1.56 -15.03 -4.95
C ILE A 122 -0.42 -15.83 -4.35
N PHE A 123 0.36 -16.47 -5.23
CA PHE A 123 1.57 -17.21 -4.90
C PHE A 123 2.78 -16.46 -5.45
N VAL A 124 3.87 -16.44 -4.68
CA VAL A 124 5.09 -15.72 -5.04
C VAL A 124 6.28 -16.65 -4.99
N LYS A 125 6.89 -16.92 -6.15
CA LYS A 125 8.20 -17.59 -6.23
C LYS A 125 9.29 -16.59 -5.89
N THR A 126 9.98 -16.81 -4.79
CA THR A 126 10.87 -15.80 -4.21
C THR A 126 12.35 -15.97 -4.57
N LYS A 127 12.75 -17.12 -5.15
CA LYS A 127 14.13 -17.33 -5.59
C LYS A 127 14.60 -16.27 -6.57
N GLY A 128 15.77 -15.68 -6.31
CA GLY A 128 16.32 -14.58 -7.11
C GLY A 128 15.75 -13.21 -6.77
N LEU A 129 14.76 -13.15 -5.86
CA LEU A 129 14.28 -11.92 -5.27
C LEU A 129 15.02 -11.60 -3.96
N ALA A 130 14.75 -10.43 -3.41
CA ALA A 130 15.31 -9.98 -2.14
C ALA A 130 14.22 -9.64 -1.13
N ILE A 131 14.43 -10.04 0.13
CA ILE A 131 13.77 -9.37 1.25
C ILE A 131 14.57 -8.10 1.52
N GLY A 132 13.92 -6.95 1.40
CA GLY A 132 14.51 -5.67 1.72
C GLY A 132 13.86 -5.01 2.91
N SER A 133 14.64 -4.37 3.79
CA SER A 133 14.10 -3.51 4.84
C SER A 133 14.15 -2.05 4.42
N TYR A 134 13.05 -1.35 4.62
CA TYR A 134 12.99 0.09 4.45
C TYR A 134 12.17 0.72 5.55
N ARG A 135 12.81 1.55 6.36
CA ARG A 135 12.10 2.31 7.40
C ARG A 135 11.25 1.45 8.33
N TYR A 136 11.76 0.30 8.77
CA TYR A 136 11.11 -0.72 9.59
C TYR A 136 10.13 -1.64 8.87
N MET A 137 9.86 -1.43 7.59
CA MET A 137 9.01 -2.33 6.83
C MET A 137 9.86 -3.32 6.04
N LEU A 138 9.45 -4.59 6.02
CA LEU A 138 9.99 -5.61 5.14
C LEU A 138 9.16 -5.68 3.85
N SER A 139 9.85 -5.85 2.74
CA SER A 139 9.22 -6.02 1.43
C SER A 139 9.96 -7.05 0.60
N VAL A 140 9.25 -7.67 -0.35
CA VAL A 140 9.82 -8.53 -1.40
C VAL A 140 9.93 -7.74 -2.68
N GLY A 141 11.08 -7.80 -3.34
CA GLY A 141 11.31 -7.13 -4.61
C GLY A 141 12.52 -7.68 -5.30
N GLY A 142 12.89 -7.10 -6.44
CA GLY A 142 14.10 -7.47 -7.17
C GLY A 142 15.38 -7.08 -6.41
N MET A 143 16.49 -7.72 -6.77
CA MET A 143 17.80 -7.37 -6.22
C MET A 143 18.14 -5.91 -6.52
N PRO A 144 18.65 -5.15 -5.52
CA PRO A 144 19.02 -3.75 -5.72
C PRO A 144 20.27 -3.65 -6.59
N THR A 145 20.31 -2.64 -7.46
CA THR A 145 21.53 -2.26 -8.17
C THR A 145 22.46 -1.45 -7.28
N ALA A 146 23.71 -1.24 -7.70
CA ALA A 146 24.64 -0.34 -7.00
C ALA A 146 24.07 1.08 -6.84
N THR A 147 23.28 1.56 -7.81
CA THR A 147 22.60 2.85 -7.74
C THR A 147 21.48 2.85 -6.69
N ASP A 148 20.71 1.76 -6.58
CA ASP A 148 19.67 1.63 -5.58
C ASP A 148 20.28 1.63 -4.17
N ILE A 149 21.35 0.89 -3.96
CA ILE A 149 22.10 0.83 -2.69
C ILE A 149 22.64 2.23 -2.33
N ALA A 150 23.23 2.94 -3.29
CA ALA A 150 23.74 4.30 -3.07
C ALA A 150 22.64 5.29 -2.67
N LYS A 151 21.40 5.07 -3.12
CA LYS A 151 20.20 5.83 -2.72
C LYS A 151 19.55 5.35 -1.43
N GLY A 152 20.09 4.30 -0.79
CA GLY A 152 19.55 3.74 0.45
C GLY A 152 18.35 2.82 0.26
N TYR A 153 18.16 2.23 -0.92
CA TYR A 153 17.13 1.23 -1.18
C TYR A 153 17.68 -0.19 -0.97
N ALA A 154 16.90 -1.02 -0.29
CA ALA A 154 17.28 -2.39 0.03
C ALA A 154 16.84 -3.42 -1.03
N ASN A 155 15.86 -3.07 -1.84
CA ASN A 155 15.37 -3.84 -2.99
C ASN A 155 14.68 -2.90 -3.97
N ARG A 156 14.36 -3.40 -5.15
CA ARG A 156 13.73 -2.61 -6.22
C ARG A 156 12.39 -3.21 -6.63
N ASN A 157 11.59 -2.42 -7.31
CA ASN A 157 10.34 -2.90 -7.88
C ASN A 157 10.56 -3.89 -9.03
N LEU A 158 9.64 -4.83 -9.20
CA LEU A 158 9.51 -5.65 -10.41
C LEU A 158 8.79 -4.79 -11.48
N GLU A 159 9.57 -4.05 -12.27
CA GLU A 159 9.03 -2.96 -13.10
C GLU A 159 8.58 -3.40 -14.50
N THR A 160 8.66 -4.68 -14.82
CA THR A 160 8.20 -5.22 -16.11
C THR A 160 7.23 -6.37 -15.91
N GLN A 161 6.24 -6.50 -16.81
CA GLN A 161 5.29 -7.60 -16.76
C GLN A 161 5.99 -8.96 -16.86
N LEU A 162 7.12 -9.04 -17.58
CA LEU A 162 7.91 -10.25 -17.70
C LEU A 162 8.47 -10.70 -16.33
N LEU A 163 9.03 -9.76 -15.55
CA LEU A 163 9.54 -10.04 -14.21
C LEU A 163 8.38 -10.37 -13.25
N VAL A 164 7.29 -9.63 -13.32
CA VAL A 164 6.12 -9.91 -12.49
C VAL A 164 5.59 -11.32 -12.78
N ASN A 165 5.39 -11.68 -14.06
CA ASN A 165 4.87 -13.00 -14.44
C ASN A 165 5.82 -14.16 -14.11
N ALA A 166 7.13 -13.90 -13.95
CA ALA A 166 8.10 -14.91 -13.52
C ALA A 166 7.97 -15.26 -12.03
N HIS A 167 7.40 -14.37 -11.22
CA HIS A 167 7.39 -14.50 -9.77
C HIS A 167 6.00 -14.49 -9.15
N ILE A 168 5.01 -13.83 -9.74
CA ILE A 168 3.67 -13.64 -9.17
C ILE A 168 2.64 -14.47 -9.95
N PHE A 169 1.94 -15.36 -9.26
CA PHE A 169 1.02 -16.33 -9.84
C PHE A 169 -0.37 -16.13 -9.21
N PRO A 170 -1.36 -15.62 -9.98
CA PRO A 170 -2.71 -15.39 -9.47
C PRO A 170 -3.41 -16.69 -9.13
N GLY A 171 -3.90 -16.80 -7.91
CA GLY A 171 -4.76 -17.87 -7.43
C GLY A 171 -6.24 -17.52 -7.55
N ALA A 172 -7.05 -18.15 -6.71
CA ALA A 172 -8.49 -17.97 -6.72
C ALA A 172 -8.88 -16.51 -6.40
N LEU A 173 -9.88 -16.02 -7.11
CA LEU A 173 -10.57 -14.79 -6.73
C LEU A 173 -11.38 -15.03 -5.46
N GLY A 174 -11.39 -14.06 -4.57
CA GLY A 174 -12.12 -14.10 -3.32
C GLY A 174 -12.47 -12.69 -2.86
N GLU A 175 -13.03 -12.60 -1.67
CA GLU A 175 -13.34 -11.33 -1.01
C GLU A 175 -12.62 -11.28 0.33
N LEU A 176 -12.34 -10.05 0.80
CA LEU A 176 -11.84 -9.84 2.14
C LEU A 176 -12.96 -10.10 3.15
N THR A 177 -12.64 -10.85 4.19
CA THR A 177 -13.54 -11.21 5.27
C THR A 177 -13.13 -10.51 6.57
N ALA A 178 -13.93 -10.66 7.62
CA ALA A 178 -13.57 -10.14 8.93
C ALA A 178 -12.27 -10.76 9.48
N ALA A 179 -11.94 -12.01 9.11
CA ALA A 179 -10.71 -12.69 9.52
C ALA A 179 -9.45 -12.07 8.90
N ASP A 180 -9.58 -11.42 7.73
CA ASP A 180 -8.46 -10.78 7.04
C ASP A 180 -8.10 -9.40 7.66
N THR A 181 -8.93 -8.91 8.59
CA THR A 181 -8.77 -7.57 9.19
C THR A 181 -8.59 -7.66 10.70
N LEU A 182 -7.48 -7.16 11.21
CA LEU A 182 -7.27 -7.01 12.65
C LEU A 182 -8.07 -5.81 13.16
N VAL A 183 -8.97 -6.02 14.10
CA VAL A 183 -9.77 -4.93 14.71
C VAL A 183 -9.15 -4.49 16.03
N VAL A 184 -8.95 -3.18 16.18
CA VAL A 184 -8.40 -2.55 17.39
C VAL A 184 -9.19 -1.31 17.80
N ASN A 185 -9.21 -1.05 19.09
CA ASN A 185 -9.85 0.12 19.70
C ASN A 185 -8.97 0.70 20.83
N ALA A 186 -9.45 1.71 21.53
CA ALA A 186 -8.72 2.39 22.60
C ALA A 186 -8.33 1.46 23.77
N GLU A 187 -9.00 0.34 23.98
CA GLU A 187 -8.78 -0.57 25.10
C GLU A 187 -7.69 -1.61 24.79
N ASP A 188 -7.62 -2.08 23.54
CA ASP A 188 -6.81 -3.25 23.18
C ASP A 188 -5.65 -2.99 22.18
N TYR A 189 -5.57 -1.79 21.60
CA TYR A 189 -4.53 -1.50 20.59
C TYR A 189 -3.09 -1.76 21.09
N LYS A 190 -2.82 -1.53 22.38
CA LYS A 190 -1.47 -1.72 22.96
C LYS A 190 -1.00 -3.17 22.93
N THR A 191 -1.93 -4.10 23.05
CA THR A 191 -1.64 -5.55 23.07
C THR A 191 -1.68 -6.15 21.68
N LYS A 192 -2.55 -5.64 20.79
CA LYS A 192 -2.75 -6.18 19.45
C LYS A 192 -1.80 -5.60 18.40
N LEU A 193 -1.45 -4.31 18.48
CA LEU A 193 -0.57 -3.64 17.52
C LEU A 193 0.92 -3.81 17.90
N THR A 194 1.41 -5.02 17.73
CA THR A 194 2.83 -5.35 17.86
C THR A 194 3.52 -5.24 16.49
N ASP A 195 4.85 -5.40 16.45
CA ASP A 195 5.60 -5.44 15.18
C ASP A 195 5.14 -6.60 14.26
N ALA A 196 4.52 -7.65 14.82
CA ALA A 196 3.91 -8.73 14.03
C ALA A 196 2.70 -8.25 13.20
N ALA A 197 2.01 -7.20 13.64
CA ALA A 197 0.88 -6.62 12.92
C ALA A 197 1.30 -5.72 11.74
N LEU A 198 2.59 -5.42 11.59
CA LEU A 198 3.07 -4.57 10.50
C LEU A 198 2.81 -5.20 9.13
N GLY A 199 2.23 -4.39 8.25
CA GLY A 199 1.81 -4.78 6.91
C GLY A 199 0.39 -5.35 6.84
N ARG A 200 -0.26 -5.67 7.95
CA ARG A 200 -1.64 -6.18 8.00
C ARG A 200 -2.66 -5.08 7.71
N LEU A 201 -3.81 -5.49 7.22
CA LEU A 201 -5.00 -4.66 7.20
C LEU A 201 -5.56 -4.57 8.61
N VAL A 202 -5.70 -3.36 9.13
CA VAL A 202 -6.16 -3.08 10.49
C VAL A 202 -7.31 -2.10 10.45
N ARG A 203 -8.40 -2.41 11.15
CA ARG A 203 -9.51 -1.50 11.41
C ARG A 203 -9.34 -0.89 12.80
N PHE A 204 -9.16 0.41 12.83
CA PHE A 204 -9.07 1.24 14.02
C PHE A 204 -10.45 1.79 14.32
N GLU A 205 -11.06 1.36 15.41
CA GLU A 205 -12.39 1.81 15.80
C GLU A 205 -12.32 2.97 16.80
N GLY A 206 -12.99 4.07 16.48
CA GLY A 206 -13.08 5.23 17.35
C GLY A 206 -11.81 6.07 17.46
N LEU A 207 -10.99 6.15 16.42
CA LEU A 207 -9.87 7.08 16.36
C LEU A 207 -10.36 8.54 16.37
N GLU A 208 -9.74 9.36 17.21
CA GLU A 208 -9.96 10.81 17.23
C GLU A 208 -9.06 11.49 16.20
N TYR A 209 -9.64 12.35 15.37
CA TYR A 209 -8.87 13.24 14.51
C TYR A 209 -8.31 14.41 15.32
N LYS A 210 -7.00 14.59 15.34
CA LYS A 210 -6.27 15.56 16.18
C LYS A 210 -5.60 16.67 15.36
N ALA A 211 -6.33 17.46 14.62
CA ALA A 211 -5.75 18.49 13.78
C ALA A 211 -4.61 19.28 14.45
N GLY A 212 -3.39 19.00 14.10
CA GLY A 212 -2.24 19.88 14.25
C GLY A 212 -1.62 20.03 15.63
N THR A 213 -2.06 19.33 16.67
CA THR A 213 -1.37 19.30 17.96
C THR A 213 -0.81 17.91 18.25
N PHE A 214 0.48 17.87 18.49
CA PHE A 214 1.19 16.66 18.85
C PHE A 214 2.16 17.04 19.97
N ASP A 215 2.17 16.31 21.06
CA ASP A 215 2.99 16.59 22.27
C ASP A 215 2.72 17.92 22.97
N GLY A 216 1.56 18.52 22.81
CA GLY A 216 1.31 19.86 23.29
C GLY A 216 1.99 20.93 22.48
N ASP A 217 2.85 20.57 21.53
CA ASP A 217 3.47 21.49 20.60
C ASP A 217 2.55 21.78 19.41
N THR A 218 2.57 23.03 18.99
CA THR A 218 1.88 23.42 17.78
C THR A 218 2.75 23.02 16.59
N TYR A 219 2.27 22.10 15.74
CA TYR A 219 2.97 21.75 14.52
C TYR A 219 3.24 22.99 13.67
N PRO A 220 4.41 23.07 13.03
CA PRO A 220 4.64 24.08 12.01
C PRO A 220 3.59 23.93 10.89
N GLN A 221 3.31 25.00 10.17
CA GLN A 221 2.35 25.01 9.07
C GLN A 221 2.68 23.99 7.99
N PHE A 222 3.95 23.69 7.82
CA PHE A 222 4.42 22.53 7.07
C PHE A 222 5.57 21.86 7.81
N LEU A 223 5.72 20.57 7.61
CA LEU A 223 6.83 19.79 8.13
C LEU A 223 7.74 19.44 6.97
N GLU A 224 8.95 19.95 6.97
CA GLU A 224 9.96 19.50 6.02
C GLU A 224 10.53 18.18 6.49
N VAL A 225 10.26 17.11 5.75
CA VAL A 225 10.79 15.79 6.03
C VAL A 225 11.97 15.56 5.12
N THR A 226 13.17 15.50 5.70
CA THR A 226 14.38 15.14 4.96
C THR A 226 14.56 13.63 4.99
N TYR A 227 14.63 13.02 3.81
CA TYR A 227 14.91 11.59 3.63
C TYR A 227 16.43 11.33 3.59
N PRO A 228 16.90 10.10 3.93
CA PRO A 228 18.27 9.70 3.65
C PRO A 228 18.57 9.85 2.16
N GLY A 229 19.64 10.59 1.86
CA GLY A 229 19.97 10.99 0.48
C GLY A 229 19.71 12.47 0.20
N GLY A 230 19.22 13.23 1.21
CA GLY A 230 19.10 14.70 1.14
C GLY A 230 17.85 15.19 0.41
N GLN A 231 16.93 14.30 0.03
CA GLN A 231 15.63 14.71 -0.53
C GLN A 231 14.75 15.24 0.60
N THR A 232 14.21 16.43 0.42
CA THR A 232 13.24 17.03 1.33
C THR A 232 11.85 17.02 0.72
N GLU A 233 10.86 16.77 1.56
CA GLU A 233 9.44 16.83 1.21
C GLU A 233 8.73 17.77 2.20
N ALA A 234 8.00 18.75 1.67
CA ALA A 234 7.14 19.60 2.49
C ALA A 234 5.80 18.87 2.76
N VAL A 235 5.50 18.62 4.02
CA VAL A 235 4.25 18.04 4.47
C VAL A 235 3.43 19.14 5.13
N TYR A 236 2.35 19.55 4.48
CA TYR A 236 1.48 20.60 5.01
C TYR A 236 0.59 20.05 6.13
N THR A 237 0.47 20.83 7.20
CA THR A 237 -0.35 20.50 8.36
C THR A 237 -1.70 21.19 8.30
N ASN A 238 -2.65 20.72 9.08
CA ASN A 238 -3.97 21.34 9.18
C ASN A 238 -3.91 22.82 9.62
N LYS A 239 -2.90 23.20 10.41
CA LYS A 239 -2.71 24.58 10.82
C LYS A 239 -2.44 25.52 9.64
N PHE A 240 -1.76 25.03 8.60
CA PHE A 240 -1.59 25.80 7.37
C PHE A 240 -2.94 26.13 6.74
N TYR A 241 -3.80 25.13 6.60
CA TYR A 241 -5.13 25.34 6.02
C TYR A 241 -5.97 26.32 6.85
N GLU A 242 -5.94 26.21 8.18
CA GLU A 242 -6.65 27.12 9.08
C GLU A 242 -6.15 28.55 8.95
N SER A 243 -4.83 28.78 8.87
CA SER A 243 -4.24 30.12 8.74
C SER A 243 -4.58 30.80 7.41
N GLU A 244 -4.78 30.01 6.36
CA GLU A 244 -5.16 30.49 5.02
C GLU A 244 -6.70 30.53 4.83
N GLY A 245 -7.48 30.20 5.86
CA GLY A 245 -8.94 30.15 5.77
C GLY A 245 -9.48 29.05 4.86
N LEU A 246 -8.68 28.02 4.60
CA LEU A 246 -9.02 26.89 3.74
C LEU A 246 -9.53 25.70 4.57
N THR A 247 -10.29 24.83 3.95
CA THR A 247 -10.69 23.56 4.55
C THR A 247 -9.53 22.56 4.45
N PRO A 248 -9.05 21.99 5.57
CA PRO A 248 -8.02 20.97 5.54
C PRO A 248 -8.45 19.74 4.74
N THR A 249 -7.53 19.20 3.94
CA THR A 249 -7.76 18.02 3.09
C THR A 249 -6.77 16.91 3.39
N TYR A 250 -7.09 15.67 2.95
CA TYR A 250 -6.23 14.51 3.21
C TYR A 250 -4.84 14.61 2.58
N ALA A 251 -4.72 15.27 1.43
CA ALA A 251 -3.45 15.62 0.82
C ALA A 251 -3.55 17.01 0.19
N TYR A 252 -2.52 17.46 -0.49
CA TYR A 252 -2.39 18.86 -0.83
C TYR A 252 -1.86 19.09 -2.25
N SER A 253 -2.31 20.18 -2.89
CA SER A 253 -1.79 20.63 -4.18
C SER A 253 -1.47 22.12 -4.12
N TYR A 254 -0.25 22.50 -4.49
CA TYR A 254 0.21 23.89 -4.52
C TYR A 254 1.12 24.15 -5.72
N ASN A 255 0.90 25.24 -6.45
CA ASN A 255 1.66 25.59 -7.64
C ASN A 255 1.77 24.43 -8.66
N ASN A 256 0.65 23.72 -8.91
CA ASN A 256 0.57 22.54 -9.78
C ASN A 256 1.44 21.34 -9.33
N GLN A 257 1.97 21.37 -8.15
CA GLN A 257 2.62 20.21 -7.53
C GLN A 257 1.69 19.52 -6.55
N ARG A 258 1.81 18.19 -6.47
CA ARG A 258 1.01 17.35 -5.59
C ARG A 258 1.89 16.86 -4.45
N TYR A 259 1.45 17.13 -3.23
CA TYR A 259 2.17 16.81 -2.00
C TYR A 259 1.43 15.76 -1.20
N TYR A 260 2.16 14.97 -0.44
CA TYR A 260 1.57 14.07 0.53
C TYR A 260 0.94 14.84 1.68
N GLY A 261 -0.24 14.38 2.11
CA GLY A 261 -0.83 14.78 3.37
C GLY A 261 -0.42 13.84 4.51
N SER A 262 -0.37 14.38 5.72
CA SER A 262 -0.10 13.63 6.94
C SER A 262 -1.03 14.13 8.02
N SER A 263 -2.12 13.42 8.25
CA SER A 263 -3.15 13.82 9.22
C SER A 263 -3.04 12.97 10.47
N TRP A 264 -3.18 13.62 11.64
CA TRP A 264 -3.02 12.99 12.94
C TRP A 264 -4.30 12.41 13.48
N PHE A 265 -4.22 11.15 13.90
CA PHE A 265 -5.28 10.42 14.56
C PHE A 265 -4.74 9.74 15.82
N SER A 266 -5.56 9.60 16.86
CA SER A 266 -5.12 9.09 18.16
C SER A 266 -6.20 8.36 18.90
N PHE A 267 -5.82 7.40 19.73
CA PHE A 267 -6.66 6.83 20.78
C PHE A 267 -6.58 7.62 22.11
N GLY A 268 -6.13 8.87 22.08
CA GLY A 268 -6.06 9.73 23.26
C GLY A 268 -4.65 9.92 23.83
N GLY A 269 -3.61 9.39 23.17
CA GLY A 269 -2.22 9.65 23.58
C GLY A 269 -1.75 11.05 23.20
N THR A 270 -0.82 11.59 23.98
CA THR A 270 -0.05 12.77 23.61
C THR A 270 1.29 12.33 23.05
N SER A 271 1.68 12.81 21.90
CA SER A 271 3.00 12.67 21.33
C SER A 271 3.45 11.31 20.75
N THR A 272 4.66 10.93 21.01
CA THR A 272 5.42 9.82 20.42
C THR A 272 5.00 8.42 20.90
N SER A 273 4.00 8.35 21.80
CA SER A 273 3.56 7.08 22.36
C SER A 273 2.78 6.25 21.33
N SER A 274 2.79 4.94 21.54
CA SER A 274 1.85 4.04 20.88
C SER A 274 0.42 4.58 21.05
N GLY A 275 -0.36 4.60 19.96
CA GLY A 275 -1.72 5.17 19.97
C GLY A 275 -1.87 6.45 19.15
N ASN A 276 -0.76 7.00 18.64
CA ASN A 276 -0.76 8.10 17.69
C ASN A 276 -0.37 7.62 16.31
N TYR A 277 -1.17 7.97 15.32
CA TYR A 277 -1.05 7.48 13.96
C TYR A 277 -1.10 8.62 12.96
N ILE A 278 -0.39 8.46 11.85
CA ILE A 278 -0.49 9.34 10.70
C ILE A 278 -1.26 8.63 9.60
N VAL A 279 -2.40 9.16 9.21
CA VAL A 279 -3.01 8.80 7.93
C VAL A 279 -2.21 9.49 6.84
N ARG A 280 -1.43 8.70 6.09
CA ARG A 280 -0.57 9.18 5.02
C ARG A 280 -1.27 9.05 3.69
N VAL A 281 -1.52 10.16 3.01
CA VAL A 281 -2.22 10.19 1.73
C VAL A 281 -1.36 10.84 0.65
N SER A 282 -1.25 10.17 -0.48
CA SER A 282 -0.56 10.69 -1.67
C SER A 282 -1.35 11.84 -2.28
N GLY A 283 -0.66 12.89 -2.72
CA GLY A 283 -1.29 13.95 -3.51
C GLY A 283 -1.85 13.49 -4.87
N TYR A 284 -1.53 12.25 -5.28
CA TYR A 284 -2.06 11.61 -6.49
C TYR A 284 -3.28 10.74 -6.21
N ALA A 285 -3.65 10.52 -4.94
CA ALA A 285 -4.86 9.78 -4.61
C ALA A 285 -6.11 10.52 -5.16
N ASN A 286 -7.08 9.76 -5.67
CA ASN A 286 -8.31 10.35 -6.21
C ASN A 286 -9.16 11.05 -5.14
N PHE A 287 -8.89 10.77 -3.86
CA PHE A 287 -9.51 11.39 -2.69
C PHE A 287 -8.60 12.41 -1.98
N ALA A 288 -7.45 12.75 -2.54
CA ALA A 288 -6.47 13.65 -1.93
C ALA A 288 -7.07 14.97 -1.42
N LEU A 289 -7.98 15.54 -2.18
CA LEU A 289 -8.62 16.83 -1.89
C LEU A 289 -9.96 16.70 -1.14
N GLN A 290 -10.30 15.51 -0.66
CA GLN A 290 -11.45 15.35 0.22
C GLN A 290 -11.18 16.02 1.58
N PRO A 291 -12.19 16.69 2.17
CA PRO A 291 -12.02 17.38 3.42
C PRO A 291 -11.75 16.40 4.57
N LEU A 292 -10.89 16.81 5.48
CA LEU A 292 -10.71 16.13 6.77
C LEU A 292 -11.93 16.36 7.69
N PRO A 293 -12.15 15.48 8.68
CA PRO A 293 -13.22 15.67 9.65
C PRO A 293 -13.14 17.02 10.35
N LYS A 294 -14.28 17.70 10.50
CA LYS A 294 -14.33 19.02 11.11
C LYS A 294 -14.17 18.93 12.63
N ILE A 295 -13.25 19.69 13.18
CA ILE A 295 -13.16 19.91 14.62
C ILE A 295 -14.10 21.03 15.02
N GLU A 296 -15.03 20.72 15.89
CA GLU A 296 -15.93 21.68 16.48
C GLU A 296 -15.35 22.24 17.78
N LYS A 297 -15.99 23.28 18.32
CA LYS A 297 -15.60 23.88 19.61
C LYS A 297 -16.81 23.91 20.54
N THR A 298 -16.56 23.70 21.84
CA THR A 298 -17.54 23.95 22.86
C THR A 298 -17.85 25.46 22.97
N GLN A 299 -18.85 25.81 23.76
CA GLN A 299 -19.15 27.23 24.06
C GLN A 299 -17.98 27.97 24.72
N GLU A 300 -17.16 27.25 25.49
CA GLU A 300 -15.93 27.78 26.11
C GLU A 300 -14.73 27.79 25.18
N GLY A 301 -14.88 27.36 23.92
CA GLY A 301 -13.83 27.37 22.91
C GLY A 301 -12.91 26.13 22.91
N ASN A 302 -13.19 25.11 23.73
CA ASN A 302 -12.42 23.86 23.75
C ASN A 302 -12.72 23.00 22.51
N PRO A 303 -11.69 22.36 21.90
CA PRO A 303 -11.91 21.54 20.72
C PRO A 303 -12.69 20.26 21.03
N ILE A 304 -13.64 19.91 20.17
CA ILE A 304 -14.34 18.64 20.15
C ILE A 304 -13.77 17.84 18.98
N PHE A 305 -12.97 16.83 19.31
CA PHE A 305 -12.33 15.99 18.30
C PHE A 305 -13.31 14.95 17.77
N PRO A 306 -13.57 14.91 16.44
CA PRO A 306 -14.44 13.90 15.88
C PRO A 306 -13.77 12.52 15.98
N LYS A 307 -14.61 11.50 16.21
CA LYS A 307 -14.21 10.09 16.27
C LYS A 307 -14.77 9.35 15.07
N GLY A 308 -13.96 8.46 14.53
CA GLY A 308 -14.37 7.63 13.41
C GLY A 308 -13.55 6.36 13.30
N ASP A 309 -13.92 5.55 12.34
CA ASP A 309 -13.23 4.29 12.05
C ASP A 309 -12.34 4.44 10.82
N ILE A 310 -11.15 3.88 10.88
CA ILE A 310 -10.21 3.85 9.75
C ILE A 310 -9.74 2.41 9.53
N THR A 311 -9.90 1.90 8.30
CA THR A 311 -9.30 0.64 7.86
C THR A 311 -8.09 0.95 7.00
N ALA A 312 -6.92 0.44 7.36
CA ALA A 312 -5.67 0.78 6.67
C ALA A 312 -4.64 -0.33 6.78
N ILE A 313 -3.67 -0.34 5.88
CA ILE A 313 -2.44 -1.09 6.08
C ILE A 313 -1.65 -0.40 7.20
N TYR A 314 -1.36 -1.16 8.27
CA TYR A 314 -0.60 -0.68 9.42
C TYR A 314 0.90 -0.69 9.12
N THR A 315 1.52 0.47 9.09
CA THR A 315 2.93 0.61 8.74
C THR A 315 3.70 1.41 9.78
N LYS A 316 5.02 1.31 9.70
CA LYS A 316 5.96 1.99 10.59
C LYS A 316 7.01 2.70 9.76
N TYR A 317 7.34 3.92 10.13
CA TYR A 317 8.29 4.72 9.39
C TYR A 317 9.16 5.56 10.32
N SER A 318 10.47 5.53 10.08
CA SER A 318 11.41 6.47 10.70
C SER A 318 12.47 6.88 9.70
N ALA A 319 12.85 8.14 9.73
CA ALA A 319 13.88 8.68 8.84
C ALA A 319 15.29 8.13 9.18
N LYS A 320 15.55 7.81 10.45
CA LYS A 320 16.86 7.34 10.93
C LYS A 320 16.66 6.36 12.09
N LYS A 321 17.66 5.49 12.31
CA LYS A 321 17.75 4.69 13.52
C LYS A 321 17.81 5.61 14.74
N GLY A 322 17.01 5.33 15.76
CA GLY A 322 16.93 6.12 16.99
C GLY A 322 16.12 7.42 16.91
N ASN A 323 15.65 7.81 15.72
CA ASN A 323 14.71 8.91 15.59
C ASN A 323 13.29 8.46 15.92
N TYR A 324 12.43 9.46 16.14
CA TYR A 324 11.03 9.28 16.32
C TYR A 324 10.39 8.33 15.28
N ILE A 325 9.79 7.27 15.76
CA ILE A 325 9.09 6.30 14.94
C ILE A 325 7.64 6.74 14.78
N LYS A 326 7.22 6.87 13.52
CA LYS A 326 5.83 7.19 13.17
C LYS A 326 5.12 5.93 12.73
N TYR A 327 3.98 5.66 13.35
CA TYR A 327 3.05 4.67 12.83
C TYR A 327 2.19 5.34 11.78
N GLN A 328 2.19 4.77 10.57
CA GLN A 328 1.44 5.31 9.44
C GLN A 328 0.34 4.35 9.03
N LEU A 329 -0.80 4.92 8.70
CA LEU A 329 -1.98 4.24 8.18
C LEU A 329 -2.07 4.54 6.69
N LEU A 330 -1.90 3.51 5.87
CA LEU A 330 -2.00 3.59 4.43
C LEU A 330 -3.37 3.07 4.01
N VAL A 331 -4.30 3.98 3.78
CA VAL A 331 -5.68 3.64 3.35
C VAL A 331 -5.72 3.29 1.88
N ASN A 332 -6.51 2.30 1.48
CA ASN A 332 -6.68 1.92 0.08
C ASN A 332 -7.56 2.94 -0.67
N SER A 333 -8.60 3.45 -0.01
CA SER A 333 -9.56 4.38 -0.61
C SER A 333 -10.26 5.23 0.44
N MET A 334 -11.07 6.20 0.01
CA MET A 334 -11.91 6.99 0.92
C MET A 334 -12.98 6.15 1.63
N ASN A 335 -13.38 5.01 1.07
CA ASN A 335 -14.35 4.12 1.72
C ASN A 335 -13.84 3.48 3.01
N ASP A 336 -12.53 3.52 3.23
CA ASP A 336 -11.87 2.99 4.41
C ASP A 336 -11.89 3.96 5.61
N ILE A 337 -12.39 5.17 5.39
CA ILE A 337 -12.46 6.24 6.40
C ILE A 337 -13.93 6.59 6.64
N LYS A 338 -14.37 6.48 7.89
CA LYS A 338 -15.79 6.69 8.31
C LYS A 338 -15.85 7.62 9.53
N PHE A 339 -16.26 8.87 9.29
CA PHE A 339 -16.47 9.91 10.28
C PHE A 339 -17.85 10.52 10.17
#